data_575e434cb3a89c6ea44e8c9539101337
#
_entry.id   575e434cb3a89c6ea44e8c9539101337
#
_cell.length_a   1.000
_cell.length_b   1.000
_cell.length_c   1.000
_cell.angle_alpha   90.00
_cell.angle_beta   90.00
_cell.angle_gamma   90.00
#
_symmetry.space_group_name_H-M   'P 1'
#
loop_
_entity.id
_entity.type
_entity.pdbx_description
1 polymer ?
#
loop_
_entity_poly.entity_id
_entity_poly.type
_entity_poly.pdbx_seq_one_letter_code
_entity_poly.pdbx_strand_id
1 'polypeptide(L)'
;MKQSASMGVRMVRLAVFGAVLALFPSAGAKQLKVLAIGNSFSLSMMEELPKAAAAFSGCELDIVNMYIGGCPLERHWANVESNAVDASFRPYDIRASYAFDRKEMPKRANIPEMLTADRWDIVTIQQASSKSPFYETYQPFADKLIAKIRELAPQAEIRIQETWSYSPYSRTLSKLKMTPESMYEALHGAYGKLASKYGFRVIPTGTAVQLYRHRLPVRYGTPLTPEEIAAIPKPGLVDFCGDVAGSSAWKKGRKRDADRKKVKLRLDAEHLNAEGKYLQACVWLAALFDVDVTKLAYEPAFKDFAGKAALMRQCAAEATKVRVVCR
;
A
#
# COMPACT_ATOMS: atom_id res chain seq x y z
N MET A 1 -78.47 59.23 -16.92
CA MET A 1 -78.01 57.83 -16.93
C MET A 1 -76.47 57.81 -16.91
N LYS A 2 -75.89 57.54 -15.75
CA LYS A 2 -74.42 57.47 -15.59
C LYS A 2 -74.07 56.02 -15.12
N GLN A 3 -73.37 55.31 -15.92
CA GLN A 3 -72.81 54.03 -15.55
C GLN A 3 -71.51 54.25 -14.79
N SER A 4 -71.44 53.65 -13.59
CA SER A 4 -70.21 53.60 -12.83
C SER A 4 -69.46 52.30 -13.12
N ALA A 5 -68.21 52.43 -13.56
CA ALA A 5 -67.31 51.30 -13.75
C ALA A 5 -66.56 51.07 -12.43
N SER A 6 -66.69 49.87 -11.86
CA SER A 6 -65.90 49.42 -10.72
C SER A 6 -64.60 48.77 -11.21
N MET A 7 -63.50 49.30 -10.75
CA MET A 7 -62.14 48.83 -11.01
C MET A 7 -61.72 47.81 -9.96
N GLY A 8 -61.72 46.52 -10.32
CA GLY A 8 -61.30 45.47 -9.42
C GLY A 8 -59.76 45.36 -9.34
N VAL A 9 -59.24 45.57 -8.12
CA VAL A 9 -57.83 45.41 -7.80
C VAL A 9 -57.53 43.93 -7.67
N ARG A 10 -56.74 43.36 -8.55
CA ARG A 10 -56.18 42.01 -8.43
C ARG A 10 -54.93 42.05 -7.56
N MET A 11 -55.03 41.52 -6.33
CA MET A 11 -53.88 41.27 -5.48
C MET A 11 -53.08 40.03 -6.00
N VAL A 12 -51.88 40.26 -6.48
CA VAL A 12 -50.90 39.23 -6.80
C VAL A 12 -50.24 38.80 -5.51
N ARG A 13 -50.53 37.58 -5.06
CA ARG A 13 -49.81 36.98 -3.93
C ARG A 13 -48.47 36.44 -4.45
N LEU A 14 -47.36 37.09 -4.10
CA LEU A 14 -46.00 36.59 -4.30
C LEU A 14 -45.76 35.50 -3.27
N ALA A 15 -45.68 34.23 -3.69
CA ALA A 15 -45.21 33.14 -2.86
C ALA A 15 -43.67 33.15 -2.82
N VAL A 16 -43.10 33.58 -1.70
CA VAL A 16 -41.65 33.46 -1.45
C VAL A 16 -41.37 32.03 -1.07
N PHE A 17 -40.85 31.24 -2.00
CA PHE A 17 -40.26 29.92 -1.69
C PHE A 17 -38.92 30.16 -0.99
N GLY A 18 -38.88 30.10 0.32
CA GLY A 18 -37.68 30.05 1.12
C GLY A 18 -37.01 28.66 0.89
N ALA A 19 -35.93 28.64 0.11
CA ALA A 19 -35.07 27.45 0.06
C ALA A 19 -34.38 27.30 1.41
N VAL A 20 -34.86 26.37 2.23
CA VAL A 20 -34.12 25.89 3.41
C VAL A 20 -32.92 25.10 2.91
N LEU A 21 -31.76 25.74 2.81
CA LEU A 21 -30.49 25.03 2.71
C LEU A 21 -30.33 24.23 4.00
N ALA A 22 -30.61 22.94 3.95
CA ALA A 22 -30.22 22.03 5.01
C ALA A 22 -28.68 22.01 5.04
N LEU A 23 -28.10 22.69 6.01
CA LEU A 23 -26.70 22.58 6.39
C LEU A 23 -26.53 21.15 6.94
N PHE A 24 -26.21 20.20 6.10
CA PHE A 24 -25.66 18.93 6.57
C PHE A 24 -24.34 19.26 7.28
N PRO A 25 -24.16 18.85 8.56
CA PRO A 25 -22.86 18.99 9.20
C PRO A 25 -21.85 18.28 8.31
N SER A 26 -20.84 19.01 7.85
CA SER A 26 -19.67 18.43 7.21
C SER A 26 -19.13 17.38 8.19
N ALA A 27 -19.28 16.11 7.87
CA ALA A 27 -18.62 15.06 8.65
C ALA A 27 -17.14 15.42 8.66
N GLY A 28 -16.57 15.65 9.86
CA GLY A 28 -15.16 15.98 10.02
C GLY A 28 -14.30 14.94 9.31
N ALA A 29 -13.09 15.32 8.91
CA ALA A 29 -12.16 14.40 8.28
C ALA A 29 -11.96 13.16 9.17
N LYS A 30 -12.00 11.96 8.57
CA LYS A 30 -11.66 10.73 9.26
C LYS A 30 -10.15 10.69 9.49
N GLN A 31 -9.76 10.72 10.76
CA GLN A 31 -8.37 10.64 11.19
C GLN A 31 -8.01 9.21 11.52
N LEU A 32 -6.87 8.73 11.03
CA LEU A 32 -6.36 7.39 11.34
C LEU A 32 -4.89 7.42 11.72
N LYS A 33 -4.55 6.75 12.82
CA LYS A 33 -3.19 6.46 13.25
C LYS A 33 -2.85 5.00 12.91
N VAL A 34 -1.87 4.81 12.05
CA VAL A 34 -1.50 3.49 11.51
C VAL A 34 -0.05 3.14 11.86
N LEU A 35 0.16 1.97 12.44
CA LEU A 35 1.48 1.38 12.64
C LEU A 35 1.68 0.20 11.69
N ALA A 36 2.66 0.28 10.80
CA ALA A 36 3.03 -0.81 9.90
C ALA A 36 4.28 -1.53 10.41
N ILE A 37 4.14 -2.81 10.77
CA ILE A 37 5.26 -3.68 11.14
C ILE A 37 5.65 -4.48 9.90
N GLY A 38 6.82 -4.14 9.27
CA GLY A 38 7.15 -4.76 8.01
C GLY A 38 8.60 -4.60 7.55
N ASN A 39 8.76 -4.59 6.24
CA ASN A 39 10.05 -4.55 5.56
C ASN A 39 10.02 -3.57 4.38
N SER A 40 10.83 -3.78 3.32
CA SER A 40 10.84 -2.91 2.15
C SER A 40 9.49 -2.85 1.41
N PHE A 41 8.66 -3.88 1.54
CA PHE A 41 7.34 -3.96 0.89
C PHE A 41 6.30 -3.07 1.58
N SER A 42 6.38 -2.87 2.89
CA SER A 42 5.59 -1.82 3.57
C SER A 42 6.22 -0.44 3.40
N LEU A 43 7.56 -0.33 3.45
CA LEU A 43 8.24 0.95 3.30
C LEU A 43 7.91 1.65 1.98
N SER A 44 7.68 0.89 0.91
CA SER A 44 7.38 1.47 -0.42
C SER A 44 6.11 2.32 -0.45
N MET A 45 5.12 2.04 0.40
CA MET A 45 3.89 2.84 0.48
C MET A 45 4.13 4.25 1.03
N MET A 46 5.20 4.46 1.81
CA MET A 46 5.51 5.75 2.44
C MET A 46 5.84 6.86 1.43
N GLU A 47 6.17 6.53 0.19
CA GLU A 47 6.50 7.52 -0.83
C GLU A 47 5.27 8.23 -1.37
N GLU A 48 4.15 7.52 -1.56
CA GLU A 48 2.97 8.05 -2.24
C GLU A 48 1.71 8.08 -1.37
N LEU A 49 1.56 7.17 -0.40
CA LEU A 49 0.35 7.10 0.43
C LEU A 49 0.06 8.38 1.23
N PRO A 50 1.05 9.04 1.88
CA PRO A 50 0.79 10.29 2.58
C PRO A 50 0.27 11.41 1.67
N LYS A 51 0.81 11.49 0.45
CA LYS A 51 0.40 12.48 -0.57
C LYS A 51 -1.01 12.17 -1.08
N ALA A 52 -1.29 10.90 -1.35
CA ALA A 52 -2.62 10.46 -1.79
C ALA A 52 -3.68 10.71 -0.71
N ALA A 53 -3.38 10.43 0.56
CA ALA A 53 -4.29 10.72 1.67
C ALA A 53 -4.54 12.23 1.84
N ALA A 54 -3.49 13.04 1.79
CA ALA A 54 -3.61 14.52 1.89
C ALA A 54 -4.41 15.13 0.72
N ALA A 55 -4.40 14.50 -0.45
CA ALA A 55 -5.14 14.95 -1.63
C ALA A 55 -6.58 14.41 -1.69
N PHE A 56 -6.97 13.49 -0.79
CA PHE A 56 -8.31 12.94 -0.75
C PHE A 56 -9.12 13.59 0.37
N SER A 57 -10.15 14.37 0.00
CA SER A 57 -10.98 15.10 0.96
C SER A 57 -11.58 14.15 2.02
N GLY A 58 -11.48 14.55 3.27
CA GLY A 58 -12.00 13.78 4.41
C GLY A 58 -11.09 12.65 4.91
N CYS A 59 -9.83 12.55 4.43
CA CYS A 59 -8.85 11.58 4.90
C CYS A 59 -7.64 12.29 5.52
N GLU A 60 -7.36 12.01 6.79
CA GLU A 60 -6.14 12.45 7.48
C GLU A 60 -5.40 11.24 8.04
N LEU A 61 -4.15 11.07 7.67
CA LEU A 61 -3.36 9.88 7.97
C LEU A 61 -2.07 10.22 8.71
N ASP A 62 -1.95 9.73 9.94
CA ASP A 62 -0.68 9.58 10.62
C ASP A 62 -0.23 8.13 10.45
N ILE A 63 0.94 7.93 9.85
CA ILE A 63 1.45 6.59 9.58
C ILE A 63 2.90 6.45 9.98
N VAL A 64 3.18 5.38 10.71
CA VAL A 64 4.52 4.99 11.13
C VAL A 64 4.85 3.62 10.58
N ASN A 65 5.96 3.49 9.88
CA ASN A 65 6.47 2.22 9.37
C ASN A 65 7.72 1.79 10.14
N MET A 66 7.66 0.61 10.75
CA MET A 66 8.78 -0.07 11.39
C MET A 66 9.51 -0.92 10.35
N TYR A 67 10.74 -0.55 10.01
CA TYR A 67 11.47 -1.12 8.89
C TYR A 67 12.69 -1.94 9.30
N ILE A 68 12.74 -3.18 8.81
CA ILE A 68 13.97 -3.97 8.65
C ILE A 68 13.92 -4.63 7.27
N GLY A 69 14.98 -4.47 6.46
CA GLY A 69 15.03 -5.05 5.11
C GLY A 69 14.83 -6.56 5.11
N GLY A 70 13.89 -7.07 4.28
CA GLY A 70 13.60 -8.49 4.10
C GLY A 70 13.14 -9.23 5.37
N CYS A 71 12.67 -8.53 6.41
CA CYS A 71 12.30 -9.11 7.69
C CYS A 71 11.07 -10.04 7.58
N PRO A 72 11.19 -11.34 7.86
CA PRO A 72 10.07 -12.26 7.93
C PRO A 72 9.41 -12.24 9.32
N LEU A 73 8.19 -12.77 9.43
CA LEU A 73 7.45 -12.90 10.69
C LEU A 73 8.27 -13.58 11.79
N GLU A 74 9.03 -14.61 11.46
CA GLU A 74 9.96 -15.28 12.37
C GLU A 74 10.96 -14.30 13.02
N ARG A 75 11.58 -13.42 12.21
CA ARG A 75 12.52 -12.42 12.70
C ARG A 75 11.82 -11.32 13.48
N HIS A 76 10.62 -10.91 13.09
CA HIS A 76 9.83 -9.97 13.88
C HIS A 76 9.59 -10.51 15.28
N TRP A 77 9.23 -11.81 15.40
CA TRP A 77 9.04 -12.44 16.70
C TRP A 77 10.36 -12.58 17.47
N ALA A 78 11.43 -13.04 16.84
CA ALA A 78 12.75 -13.13 17.50
C ALA A 78 13.23 -11.76 18.04
N ASN A 79 12.91 -10.66 17.36
CA ASN A 79 13.20 -9.32 17.84
C ASN A 79 12.38 -8.95 19.10
N VAL A 80 11.14 -9.44 19.23
CA VAL A 80 10.35 -9.28 20.47
C VAL A 80 10.99 -10.06 21.62
N GLU A 81 11.42 -11.29 21.36
CA GLU A 81 12.12 -12.12 22.36
C GLU A 81 13.46 -11.50 22.78
N SER A 82 14.24 -10.98 21.83
CA SER A 82 15.50 -10.30 22.13
C SER A 82 15.29 -9.04 22.97
N ASN A 83 14.22 -8.27 22.69
CA ASN A 83 13.89 -7.09 23.49
C ASN A 83 13.43 -7.44 24.91
N ALA A 84 12.80 -8.60 25.14
CA ALA A 84 12.45 -9.06 26.48
C ALA A 84 13.69 -9.37 27.34
N VAL A 85 14.82 -9.73 26.71
CA VAL A 85 16.11 -9.97 27.37
C VAL A 85 16.91 -8.66 27.51
N ASP A 86 16.91 -7.83 26.49
CA ASP A 86 17.61 -6.55 26.45
C ASP A 86 16.64 -5.43 26.02
N ALA A 87 16.16 -4.67 27.00
CA ALA A 87 15.24 -3.55 26.78
C ALA A 87 15.82 -2.43 25.89
N SER A 88 17.15 -2.37 25.74
CA SER A 88 17.81 -1.40 24.87
C SER A 88 17.86 -1.83 23.40
N PHE A 89 17.51 -3.08 23.09
CA PHE A 89 17.52 -3.63 21.73
C PHE A 89 16.45 -2.96 20.84
N ARG A 90 16.87 -2.12 19.90
CA ARG A 90 16.02 -1.33 18.98
C ARG A 90 16.41 -1.56 17.52
N PRO A 91 16.01 -2.69 16.92
CA PRO A 91 16.49 -3.10 15.60
C PRO A 91 15.80 -2.41 14.43
N TYR A 92 14.63 -1.76 14.64
CA TYR A 92 13.82 -1.18 13.57
C TYR A 92 14.21 0.27 13.28
N ASP A 93 14.42 0.61 12.01
CA ASP A 93 14.41 1.99 11.55
C ASP A 93 12.95 2.47 11.46
N ILE A 94 12.67 3.66 11.99
CA ILE A 94 11.33 4.23 12.01
C ILE A 94 11.21 5.26 10.88
N ARG A 95 10.14 5.15 10.12
CA ARG A 95 9.73 6.10 9.08
C ARG A 95 8.31 6.55 9.38
N ALA A 96 8.10 7.85 9.50
CA ALA A 96 6.82 8.42 9.87
C ALA A 96 6.39 9.53 8.91
N SER A 97 5.08 9.69 8.75
CA SER A 97 4.44 10.83 8.11
C SER A 97 3.18 11.18 8.89
N TYR A 98 2.96 12.45 9.15
CA TYR A 98 1.89 12.95 10.01
C TYR A 98 1.06 14.00 9.27
N ALA A 99 -0.26 13.84 9.33
CA ALA A 99 -1.21 14.81 8.83
C ALA A 99 -1.79 15.69 9.95
N PHE A 100 -2.02 15.16 11.16
CA PHE A 100 -2.76 15.83 12.22
C PHE A 100 -2.11 15.78 13.60
N ASP A 101 -1.43 14.71 14.01
CA ASP A 101 -0.79 14.59 15.33
C ASP A 101 0.73 14.35 15.15
N ARG A 102 1.49 15.46 15.18
CA ARG A 102 2.95 15.45 14.97
C ARG A 102 3.70 15.00 16.22
N LYS A 103 3.49 13.76 16.62
CA LYS A 103 4.27 13.17 17.71
C LYS A 103 5.67 12.80 17.23
N GLU A 104 6.69 13.27 17.92
CA GLU A 104 8.06 12.90 17.60
C GLU A 104 8.30 11.41 17.90
N MET A 105 8.65 10.64 16.89
CA MET A 105 8.98 9.23 17.00
C MET A 105 10.49 9.01 17.01
N PRO A 106 10.99 8.02 17.76
CA PRO A 106 12.42 7.72 17.79
C PRO A 106 12.91 7.27 16.41
N LYS A 107 14.18 7.52 16.09
CA LYS A 107 14.80 7.04 14.83
C LYS A 107 14.88 5.51 14.79
N ARG A 108 15.03 4.89 15.96
CA ARG A 108 15.11 3.43 16.14
C ARG A 108 14.22 3.00 17.29
N ALA A 109 13.56 1.86 17.14
CA ALA A 109 12.66 1.33 18.16
C ALA A 109 12.60 -0.21 18.14
N ASN A 110 11.89 -0.77 19.10
CA ASN A 110 11.43 -2.16 19.12
C ASN A 110 9.90 -2.25 19.00
N ILE A 111 9.36 -3.44 18.81
CA ILE A 111 7.91 -3.65 18.63
C ILE A 111 7.11 -3.26 19.87
N PRO A 112 7.43 -3.74 21.10
CA PRO A 112 6.71 -3.34 22.29
C PRO A 112 6.67 -1.82 22.51
N GLU A 113 7.81 -1.14 22.34
CA GLU A 113 7.92 0.31 22.46
C GLU A 113 6.96 1.03 21.49
N MET A 114 6.91 0.61 20.23
CA MET A 114 6.07 1.27 19.24
C MET A 114 4.59 0.94 19.39
N LEU A 115 4.23 -0.26 19.83
CA LEU A 115 2.84 -0.62 20.10
C LEU A 115 2.22 0.23 21.23
N THR A 116 3.03 0.65 22.20
CA THR A 116 2.60 1.48 23.33
C THR A 116 2.88 2.97 23.14
N ALA A 117 3.58 3.35 22.07
CA ALA A 117 3.98 4.74 21.81
C ALA A 117 2.80 5.66 21.51
N ASP A 118 1.72 5.12 20.94
CA ASP A 118 0.51 5.88 20.61
C ASP A 118 -0.74 5.00 20.70
N ARG A 119 -1.92 5.62 20.62
CA ARG A 119 -3.19 4.90 20.49
C ARG A 119 -3.45 4.64 19.00
N TRP A 120 -2.88 3.56 18.49
CA TRP A 120 -3.05 3.14 17.11
C TRP A 120 -4.49 2.72 16.81
N ASP A 121 -5.04 3.17 15.68
CA ASP A 121 -6.31 2.69 15.16
C ASP A 121 -6.13 1.38 14.40
N ILE A 122 -5.01 1.27 13.66
CA ILE A 122 -4.71 0.10 12.84
C ILE A 122 -3.23 -0.28 13.01
N VAL A 123 -2.98 -1.57 13.20
CA VAL A 123 -1.64 -2.16 13.11
C VAL A 123 -1.60 -3.14 11.95
N THR A 124 -0.63 -2.99 11.04
CA THR A 124 -0.50 -3.91 9.91
C THR A 124 0.69 -4.84 10.08
N ILE A 125 0.52 -6.09 9.64
CA ILE A 125 1.57 -7.11 9.58
C ILE A 125 1.63 -7.71 8.18
N GLN A 126 2.80 -8.24 7.80
CA GLN A 126 3.04 -8.93 6.54
C GLN A 126 4.12 -9.99 6.68
N GLN A 127 4.15 -10.96 5.78
CA GLN A 127 5.30 -11.86 5.64
C GLN A 127 6.36 -11.24 4.71
N ALA A 128 7.62 -11.67 4.84
CA ALA A 128 8.64 -11.35 3.85
C ALA A 128 8.26 -11.96 2.49
N SER A 129 8.44 -11.19 1.41
CA SER A 129 7.94 -11.55 0.09
C SER A 129 8.40 -12.91 -0.43
N SER A 130 9.67 -13.29 -0.16
CA SER A 130 10.19 -14.62 -0.54
C SER A 130 9.62 -15.78 0.26
N LYS A 131 9.01 -15.51 1.42
CA LYS A 131 8.34 -16.49 2.28
C LYS A 131 6.82 -16.41 2.17
N SER A 132 6.27 -15.33 1.57
CA SER A 132 4.83 -15.10 1.51
C SER A 132 4.02 -16.18 0.78
N PRO A 133 4.54 -16.92 -0.21
CA PRO A 133 3.81 -18.03 -0.83
C PRO A 133 3.63 -19.25 0.08
N PHE A 134 4.39 -19.36 1.18
CA PHE A 134 4.52 -20.57 1.99
C PHE A 134 3.88 -20.37 3.37
N TYR A 135 2.61 -20.80 3.53
CA TYR A 135 1.84 -20.57 4.76
C TYR A 135 2.50 -21.17 6.01
N GLU A 136 3.21 -22.27 5.88
CA GLU A 136 3.97 -22.90 6.97
C GLU A 136 5.00 -21.94 7.59
N THR A 137 5.49 -20.95 6.83
CA THR A 137 6.45 -19.96 7.34
C THR A 137 5.80 -18.85 8.17
N TYR A 138 4.47 -18.77 8.19
CA TYR A 138 3.74 -17.80 9.01
C TYR A 138 3.61 -18.28 10.46
N GLN A 139 3.56 -19.60 10.66
CA GLN A 139 3.30 -20.21 11.96
C GLN A 139 4.59 -20.70 12.61
N PRO A 140 4.71 -20.56 13.95
CA PRO A 140 3.76 -19.96 14.90
C PRO A 140 3.92 -18.44 15.05
N PHE A 141 4.75 -17.80 14.22
CA PHE A 141 5.25 -16.44 14.42
C PHE A 141 4.16 -15.37 14.23
N ALA A 142 3.26 -15.57 13.27
CA ALA A 142 2.10 -14.69 13.07
C ALA A 142 1.21 -14.71 14.32
N ASP A 143 0.89 -15.89 14.85
CA ASP A 143 0.04 -16.04 16.05
C ASP A 143 0.65 -15.34 17.24
N LYS A 144 1.93 -15.53 17.49
CA LYS A 144 2.68 -14.90 18.57
C LYS A 144 2.71 -13.37 18.44
N LEU A 145 2.97 -12.86 17.24
CA LEU A 145 2.99 -11.42 16.97
C LEU A 145 1.60 -10.79 17.14
N ILE A 146 0.55 -11.45 16.63
CA ILE A 146 -0.85 -11.03 16.80
C ILE A 146 -1.23 -10.98 18.28
N ALA A 147 -0.86 -12.00 19.06
CA ALA A 147 -1.09 -12.01 20.51
C ALA A 147 -0.40 -10.82 21.19
N LYS A 148 0.85 -10.51 20.82
CA LYS A 148 1.59 -9.38 21.39
C LYS A 148 0.97 -8.03 20.99
N ILE A 149 0.47 -7.89 19.76
CA ILE A 149 -0.25 -6.67 19.34
C ILE A 149 -1.53 -6.50 20.16
N ARG A 150 -2.32 -7.57 20.33
CA ARG A 150 -3.55 -7.53 21.15
C ARG A 150 -3.30 -7.23 22.62
N GLU A 151 -2.14 -7.66 23.15
CA GLU A 151 -1.72 -7.36 24.52
C GLU A 151 -1.40 -5.88 24.71
N LEU A 152 -0.63 -5.27 23.79
CA LEU A 152 -0.05 -3.94 23.97
C LEU A 152 -0.85 -2.82 23.28
N ALA A 153 -1.65 -3.14 22.27
CA ALA A 153 -2.51 -2.21 21.53
C ALA A 153 -3.91 -2.84 21.31
N PRO A 154 -4.65 -3.18 22.39
CA PRO A 154 -5.91 -3.95 22.30
C PRO A 154 -7.02 -3.22 21.51
N GLN A 155 -6.96 -1.90 21.40
CA GLN A 155 -7.91 -1.09 20.63
C GLN A 155 -7.63 -1.12 19.13
N ALA A 156 -6.43 -1.51 18.68
CA ALA A 156 -6.04 -1.44 17.29
C ALA A 156 -6.67 -2.57 16.47
N GLU A 157 -7.27 -2.22 15.34
CA GLU A 157 -7.63 -3.21 14.32
C GLU A 157 -6.35 -3.76 13.68
N ILE A 158 -6.20 -5.08 13.65
CA ILE A 158 -5.07 -5.71 12.96
C ILE A 158 -5.49 -5.96 11.51
N ARG A 159 -4.70 -5.47 10.56
CA ARG A 159 -4.87 -5.74 9.13
C ARG A 159 -3.65 -6.42 8.54
N ILE A 160 -3.87 -7.23 7.51
CA ILE A 160 -2.81 -7.95 6.83
C ILE A 160 -2.50 -7.24 5.52
N GLN A 161 -1.25 -6.82 5.35
CA GLN A 161 -0.77 -6.35 4.05
C GLN A 161 -0.42 -7.56 3.19
N GLU A 162 -1.20 -7.80 2.13
CA GLU A 162 -0.84 -8.76 1.09
C GLU A 162 0.28 -8.16 0.24
N THR A 163 1.40 -8.88 0.14
CA THR A 163 2.50 -8.52 -0.76
C THR A 163 2.16 -8.95 -2.19
N TRP A 164 3.03 -8.68 -3.14
CA TRP A 164 2.84 -8.99 -4.56
C TRP A 164 3.84 -10.03 -5.06
N SER A 165 3.49 -10.70 -6.16
CA SER A 165 4.40 -11.58 -6.86
C SER A 165 5.47 -10.78 -7.61
N TYR A 166 6.64 -11.39 -7.75
CA TYR A 166 7.78 -10.77 -8.42
C TYR A 166 7.58 -10.65 -9.93
N SER A 167 8.36 -9.79 -10.55
CA SER A 167 8.50 -9.73 -12.00
C SER A 167 9.11 -11.03 -12.56
N PRO A 168 8.79 -11.44 -13.80
CA PRO A 168 9.37 -12.62 -14.43
C PRO A 168 10.91 -12.59 -14.54
N TYR A 169 11.51 -11.41 -14.37
CA TYR A 169 12.98 -11.26 -14.30
C TYR A 169 13.60 -11.63 -12.96
N SER A 170 12.80 -11.99 -11.96
CA SER A 170 13.32 -12.30 -10.63
C SER A 170 14.06 -13.64 -10.60
N ARG A 171 15.32 -13.58 -10.19
CA ARG A 171 16.11 -14.79 -9.91
C ARG A 171 15.52 -15.58 -8.74
N THR A 172 14.81 -14.94 -7.85
CA THR A 172 14.12 -15.60 -6.73
C THR A 172 12.97 -16.45 -7.23
N LEU A 173 12.16 -15.96 -8.20
CA LEU A 173 11.13 -16.77 -8.86
C LEU A 173 11.71 -18.04 -9.46
N SER A 174 12.80 -17.90 -10.23
CA SER A 174 13.49 -19.06 -10.84
C SER A 174 13.96 -20.08 -9.80
N LYS A 175 14.50 -19.61 -8.66
CA LYS A 175 14.92 -20.50 -7.55
C LYS A 175 13.74 -21.20 -6.89
N LEU A 176 12.61 -20.53 -6.77
CA LEU A 176 11.38 -21.09 -6.22
C LEU A 176 10.63 -21.97 -7.22
N LYS A 177 11.06 -22.02 -8.49
CA LYS A 177 10.40 -22.71 -9.61
C LYS A 177 8.94 -22.23 -9.77
N MET A 178 8.71 -20.93 -9.62
CA MET A 178 7.41 -20.29 -9.74
C MET A 178 7.38 -19.34 -10.92
N THR A 179 6.18 -19.12 -11.47
CA THR A 179 5.86 -17.99 -12.34
C THR A 179 5.29 -16.85 -11.50
N PRO A 180 5.19 -15.60 -12.02
CA PRO A 180 4.50 -14.54 -11.32
C PRO A 180 3.06 -14.91 -10.92
N GLU A 181 2.34 -15.64 -11.79
CA GLU A 181 0.97 -16.09 -11.55
C GLU A 181 0.92 -17.11 -10.41
N SER A 182 1.73 -18.18 -10.48
CA SER A 182 1.73 -19.20 -9.43
C SER A 182 2.24 -18.67 -8.09
N MET A 183 3.15 -17.70 -8.09
CA MET A 183 3.54 -17.01 -6.87
C MET A 183 2.40 -16.17 -6.31
N TYR A 184 1.64 -15.47 -7.17
CA TYR A 184 0.48 -14.71 -6.73
C TYR A 184 -0.59 -15.62 -6.12
N GLU A 185 -0.97 -16.69 -6.79
CA GLU A 185 -1.97 -17.65 -6.28
C GLU A 185 -1.57 -18.19 -4.91
N ALA A 186 -0.32 -18.60 -4.75
CA ALA A 186 0.19 -19.15 -3.51
C ALA A 186 0.21 -18.12 -2.36
N LEU A 187 0.71 -16.90 -2.60
CA LEU A 187 0.73 -15.86 -1.56
C LEU A 187 -0.68 -15.35 -1.21
N HIS A 188 -1.56 -15.20 -2.21
CA HIS A 188 -2.96 -14.82 -1.99
C HIS A 188 -3.68 -15.86 -1.11
N GLY A 189 -3.49 -17.15 -1.40
CA GLY A 189 -4.02 -18.24 -0.58
C GLY A 189 -3.45 -18.23 0.85
N ALA A 190 -2.14 -17.99 1.02
CA ALA A 190 -1.50 -17.95 2.32
C ALA A 190 -1.99 -16.77 3.19
N TYR A 191 -2.08 -15.57 2.62
CA TYR A 191 -2.63 -14.40 3.31
C TYR A 191 -4.13 -14.56 3.59
N GLY A 192 -4.90 -15.12 2.65
CA GLY A 192 -6.31 -15.43 2.83
C GLY A 192 -6.54 -16.41 3.99
N LYS A 193 -5.72 -17.46 4.10
CA LYS A 193 -5.76 -18.42 5.21
C LYS A 193 -5.49 -17.76 6.57
N LEU A 194 -4.48 -16.86 6.65
CA LEU A 194 -4.22 -16.11 7.88
C LEU A 194 -5.37 -15.16 8.20
N ALA A 195 -5.89 -14.43 7.21
CA ALA A 195 -7.00 -13.50 7.37
C ALA A 195 -8.25 -14.22 7.89
N SER A 196 -8.62 -15.34 7.28
CA SER A 196 -9.78 -16.14 7.67
C SER A 196 -9.68 -16.71 9.08
N LYS A 197 -8.47 -17.14 9.49
CA LYS A 197 -8.21 -17.66 10.84
C LYS A 197 -8.60 -16.66 11.94
N TYR A 198 -8.41 -15.36 11.69
CA TYR A 198 -8.59 -14.30 12.68
C TYR A 198 -9.75 -13.34 12.38
N GLY A 199 -10.39 -13.44 11.23
CA GLY A 199 -11.39 -12.49 10.76
C GLY A 199 -10.79 -11.13 10.38
N PHE A 200 -9.52 -11.08 9.96
CA PHE A 200 -8.83 -9.83 9.64
C PHE A 200 -9.13 -9.34 8.22
N ARG A 201 -9.15 -8.02 8.07
CA ARG A 201 -9.18 -7.38 6.76
C ARG A 201 -7.80 -7.45 6.10
N VAL A 202 -7.79 -7.64 4.79
CA VAL A 202 -6.57 -7.63 3.98
C VAL A 202 -6.45 -6.30 3.25
N ILE A 203 -5.23 -5.77 3.15
CA ILE A 203 -4.85 -4.68 2.24
C ILE A 203 -4.29 -5.35 0.99
N PRO A 204 -5.08 -5.49 -0.09
CA PRO A 204 -4.84 -6.46 -1.15
C PRO A 204 -3.92 -5.90 -2.26
N THR A 205 -2.70 -5.45 -1.89
CA THR A 205 -1.75 -4.88 -2.86
C THR A 205 -1.36 -5.88 -3.94
N GLY A 206 -1.12 -7.14 -3.58
CA GLY A 206 -0.78 -8.19 -4.54
C GLY A 206 -1.89 -8.44 -5.55
N THR A 207 -3.13 -8.48 -5.07
CA THR A 207 -4.33 -8.60 -5.93
C THR A 207 -4.43 -7.43 -6.92
N ALA A 208 -4.23 -6.20 -6.46
CA ALA A 208 -4.28 -5.03 -7.35
C ALA A 208 -3.15 -5.04 -8.39
N VAL A 209 -1.94 -5.46 -8.01
CA VAL A 209 -0.81 -5.64 -8.93
C VAL A 209 -1.16 -6.69 -10.00
N GLN A 210 -1.76 -7.80 -9.61
CA GLN A 210 -2.13 -8.86 -10.56
C GLN A 210 -3.26 -8.42 -11.50
N LEU A 211 -4.29 -7.72 -10.98
CA LEU A 211 -5.35 -7.13 -11.80
C LEU A 211 -4.79 -6.13 -12.82
N TYR A 212 -3.86 -5.28 -12.40
CA TYR A 212 -3.20 -4.32 -13.28
C TYR A 212 -2.42 -5.02 -14.41
N ARG A 213 -1.63 -6.03 -14.06
CA ARG A 213 -0.86 -6.85 -15.01
C ARG A 213 -1.75 -7.48 -16.09
N HIS A 214 -2.89 -8.05 -15.71
CA HIS A 214 -3.84 -8.67 -16.65
C HIS A 214 -4.51 -7.66 -17.61
N ARG A 215 -4.47 -6.37 -17.29
CA ARG A 215 -5.07 -5.31 -18.11
C ARG A 215 -4.06 -4.54 -18.96
N LEU A 216 -2.78 -4.85 -18.79
CA LEU A 216 -1.76 -4.27 -19.64
C LEU A 216 -1.86 -4.85 -21.06
N PRO A 217 -1.86 -3.99 -22.12
CA PRO A 217 -1.85 -4.47 -23.50
C PRO A 217 -0.49 -5.05 -23.92
N VAL A 218 0.44 -5.24 -23.01
CA VAL A 218 1.86 -5.49 -23.25
C VAL A 218 2.27 -6.88 -22.80
N ARG A 219 3.36 -7.36 -23.35
CA ARG A 219 4.11 -8.61 -23.14
C ARG A 219 4.45 -8.94 -21.65
N TYR A 220 3.51 -8.68 -20.73
CA TYR A 220 3.72 -9.11 -19.36
C TYR A 220 3.98 -10.64 -19.33
N GLY A 221 4.99 -11.06 -18.60
CA GLY A 221 5.36 -12.47 -18.48
C GLY A 221 6.42 -12.95 -19.48
N THR A 222 6.77 -12.16 -20.51
CA THR A 222 7.86 -12.49 -21.43
C THR A 222 9.11 -11.67 -21.10
N PRO A 223 10.17 -12.25 -20.52
CA PRO A 223 11.42 -11.56 -20.28
C PRO A 223 12.03 -11.03 -21.58
N LEU A 224 12.72 -9.87 -21.49
CA LEU A 224 13.56 -9.39 -22.58
C LEU A 224 14.67 -10.38 -22.87
N THR A 225 14.98 -10.57 -24.14
CA THR A 225 16.12 -11.39 -24.54
C THR A 225 17.44 -10.71 -24.16
N PRO A 226 18.56 -11.45 -24.11
CA PRO A 226 19.87 -10.87 -23.89
C PRO A 226 20.21 -9.75 -24.91
N GLU A 227 19.77 -9.90 -26.18
CA GLU A 227 19.97 -8.93 -27.26
C GLU A 227 19.15 -7.64 -26.99
N GLU A 228 17.89 -7.78 -26.61
CA GLU A 228 17.03 -6.64 -26.21
C GLU A 228 17.63 -5.89 -25.01
N ILE A 229 18.16 -6.62 -24.00
CA ILE A 229 18.85 -6.01 -22.85
C ILE A 229 20.14 -5.29 -23.29
N ALA A 230 20.90 -5.88 -24.21
CA ALA A 230 22.14 -5.27 -24.71
C ALA A 230 21.89 -4.01 -25.53
N ALA A 231 20.75 -3.90 -26.21
CA ALA A 231 20.35 -2.76 -27.02
C ALA A 231 19.89 -1.54 -26.20
N ILE A 232 19.70 -1.69 -24.86
CA ILE A 232 19.24 -0.60 -24.02
C ILE A 232 20.33 0.48 -23.91
N PRO A 233 20.02 1.77 -24.24
CA PRO A 233 20.98 2.86 -24.17
C PRO A 233 21.58 3.05 -22.78
N LYS A 234 22.83 3.43 -22.70
CA LYS A 234 23.54 3.77 -21.44
C LYS A 234 23.72 5.30 -21.33
N PRO A 235 23.22 5.99 -20.27
CA PRO A 235 22.35 5.45 -19.22
C PRO A 235 20.92 5.32 -19.70
N GLY A 236 20.29 4.18 -19.47
CA GLY A 236 18.89 3.94 -19.79
C GLY A 236 18.20 3.18 -18.67
N LEU A 237 16.89 3.36 -18.57
CA LEU A 237 16.03 2.53 -17.74
C LEU A 237 15.46 1.43 -18.63
N VAL A 238 15.56 0.18 -18.17
CA VAL A 238 14.85 -0.93 -18.81
C VAL A 238 13.37 -0.75 -18.51
N ASP A 239 12.56 -0.66 -19.55
CA ASP A 239 11.13 -0.82 -19.40
C ASP A 239 10.84 -2.31 -19.15
N PHE A 240 10.27 -2.61 -17.97
CA PHE A 240 9.81 -3.94 -17.62
C PHE A 240 8.47 -4.28 -18.31
N CYS A 241 8.29 -3.85 -19.55
CA CYS A 241 7.07 -4.06 -20.34
C CYS A 241 5.80 -3.56 -19.62
N GLY A 242 5.92 -2.43 -18.92
CA GLY A 242 4.81 -1.85 -18.17
C GLY A 242 4.53 -2.51 -16.81
N ASP A 243 5.30 -3.53 -16.39
CA ASP A 243 5.14 -4.13 -15.07
C ASP A 243 5.45 -3.11 -13.96
N VAL A 244 4.59 -3.08 -12.95
CA VAL A 244 4.74 -2.22 -11.78
C VAL A 244 5.69 -2.80 -10.73
N ALA A 245 6.02 -4.10 -10.81
CA ALA A 245 7.06 -4.73 -10.01
C ALA A 245 8.32 -4.87 -10.84
N GLY A 246 9.33 -4.11 -10.47
CA GLY A 246 10.63 -4.14 -11.10
C GLY A 246 11.11 -2.79 -11.56
N SER A 247 12.41 -2.59 -11.45
CA SER A 247 13.12 -1.43 -11.93
C SER A 247 14.52 -1.79 -12.39
N SER A 248 15.10 -0.97 -13.23
CA SER A 248 16.48 -1.14 -13.66
C SER A 248 17.25 0.15 -13.54
N ALA A 249 18.53 0.04 -13.30
CA ALA A 249 19.42 1.18 -13.34
C ALA A 249 20.84 0.77 -13.68
N TRP A 250 21.53 1.60 -14.48
CA TRP A 250 22.96 1.50 -14.66
C TRP A 250 23.66 2.07 -13.43
N LYS A 251 24.33 1.22 -12.66
CA LYS A 251 25.01 1.61 -11.41
C LYS A 251 26.46 1.16 -11.43
N LYS A 252 27.36 1.95 -10.82
CA LYS A 252 28.73 1.53 -10.52
C LYS A 252 28.69 0.27 -9.66
N GLY A 253 29.69 -0.60 -9.80
CA GLY A 253 29.84 -1.79 -8.97
C GLY A 253 29.85 -1.44 -7.47
N ARG A 254 29.44 -2.38 -6.61
CA ARG A 254 29.51 -2.19 -5.15
C ARG A 254 30.97 -2.18 -4.71
N LYS A 255 31.28 -1.57 -3.55
CA LYS A 255 32.66 -1.52 -2.98
C LYS A 255 33.33 -2.90 -2.89
N ARG A 256 32.55 -3.97 -2.70
CA ARG A 256 32.99 -5.38 -2.63
C ARG A 256 33.19 -6.05 -3.99
N ASP A 257 32.76 -5.45 -5.09
CA ASP A 257 32.87 -6.01 -6.42
C ASP A 257 34.26 -5.70 -6.99
N ALA A 258 34.97 -6.69 -7.55
CA ALA A 258 36.27 -6.50 -8.20
C ALA A 258 36.22 -5.40 -9.29
N ASP A 259 35.10 -5.31 -9.99
CA ASP A 259 34.81 -4.37 -11.06
C ASP A 259 34.05 -3.11 -10.59
N ARG A 260 34.29 -2.62 -9.36
CA ARG A 260 33.55 -1.49 -8.78
C ARG A 260 33.51 -0.22 -9.63
N LYS A 261 34.47 -0.04 -10.55
CA LYS A 261 34.54 1.09 -11.49
C LYS A 261 33.69 0.89 -12.73
N LYS A 262 33.33 -0.35 -13.08
CA LYS A 262 32.51 -0.67 -14.25
C LYS A 262 31.04 -0.38 -13.96
N VAL A 263 30.37 0.30 -14.87
CA VAL A 263 28.94 0.51 -14.82
C VAL A 263 28.24 -0.76 -15.30
N LYS A 264 27.41 -1.35 -14.46
CA LYS A 264 26.64 -2.55 -14.78
C LYS A 264 25.14 -2.26 -14.65
N LEU A 265 24.36 -2.86 -15.54
CA LEU A 265 22.91 -2.87 -15.40
C LEU A 265 22.54 -3.68 -14.15
N ARG A 266 21.76 -3.08 -13.26
CA ARG A 266 21.18 -3.74 -12.10
C ARG A 266 19.68 -3.80 -12.28
N LEU A 267 19.16 -4.99 -12.21
CA LEU A 267 17.73 -5.26 -12.22
C LEU A 267 17.29 -5.46 -10.76
N ASP A 268 16.23 -4.74 -10.36
CA ASP A 268 15.42 -5.06 -9.20
C ASP A 268 14.12 -5.62 -9.76
N ALA A 269 13.86 -6.87 -9.60
CA ALA A 269 12.67 -7.54 -10.13
C ALA A 269 11.66 -7.95 -9.03
N GLU A 270 11.81 -7.38 -7.84
CA GLU A 270 11.06 -7.76 -6.65
C GLU A 270 10.27 -6.59 -6.07
N HIS A 271 10.86 -5.37 -6.03
CA HIS A 271 10.22 -4.19 -5.48
C HIS A 271 9.37 -3.45 -6.52
N LEU A 272 8.37 -2.75 -6.04
CA LEU A 272 7.58 -1.85 -6.88
C LEU A 272 8.44 -0.69 -7.41
N ASN A 273 8.25 -0.36 -8.67
CA ASN A 273 8.76 0.88 -9.26
C ASN A 273 7.89 2.07 -8.83
N ALA A 274 8.15 3.27 -9.35
CA ALA A 274 7.41 4.46 -8.98
C ALA A 274 5.89 4.33 -9.26
N GLU A 275 5.51 3.78 -10.41
CA GLU A 275 4.11 3.54 -10.78
C GLU A 275 3.45 2.53 -9.83
N GLY A 276 4.14 1.45 -9.48
CA GLY A 276 3.67 0.44 -8.54
C GLY A 276 3.48 0.96 -7.12
N LYS A 277 4.31 1.90 -6.68
CA LYS A 277 4.15 2.57 -5.38
C LYS A 277 2.88 3.44 -5.34
N TYR A 278 2.53 4.08 -6.45
CA TYR A 278 1.26 4.78 -6.56
C TYR A 278 0.07 3.81 -6.52
N LEU A 279 0.12 2.70 -7.26
CA LEU A 279 -0.91 1.65 -7.17
C LEU A 279 -1.07 1.16 -5.72
N GLN A 280 0.04 0.87 -5.03
CA GLN A 280 0.03 0.49 -3.61
C GLN A 280 -0.63 1.56 -2.75
N ALA A 281 -0.30 2.84 -2.95
CA ALA A 281 -0.91 3.95 -2.22
C ALA A 281 -2.42 4.03 -2.43
N CYS A 282 -2.90 3.83 -3.66
CA CYS A 282 -4.34 3.75 -3.97
C CYS A 282 -5.03 2.61 -3.22
N VAL A 283 -4.41 1.42 -3.17
CA VAL A 283 -4.94 0.26 -2.43
C VAL A 283 -5.01 0.54 -0.95
N TRP A 284 -3.95 1.08 -0.37
CA TRP A 284 -3.90 1.40 1.05
C TRP A 284 -4.92 2.47 1.41
N LEU A 285 -5.01 3.56 0.63
CA LEU A 285 -6.00 4.62 0.84
C LEU A 285 -7.42 4.06 0.84
N ALA A 286 -7.79 3.29 -0.19
CA ALA A 286 -9.10 2.66 -0.27
C ALA A 286 -9.37 1.70 0.89
N ALA A 287 -8.38 0.86 1.25
CA ALA A 287 -8.52 -0.13 2.31
C ALA A 287 -8.56 0.50 3.72
N LEU A 288 -7.84 1.58 3.98
CA LEU A 288 -7.78 2.24 5.29
C LEU A 288 -9.04 3.08 5.55
N PHE A 289 -9.47 3.84 4.56
CA PHE A 289 -10.53 4.82 4.73
C PHE A 289 -11.91 4.36 4.22
N ASP A 290 -11.97 3.21 3.55
CA ASP A 290 -13.18 2.69 2.89
C ASP A 290 -13.73 3.68 1.84
N VAL A 291 -12.84 4.35 1.08
CA VAL A 291 -13.19 5.37 0.08
C VAL A 291 -13.11 4.83 -1.35
N ASP A 292 -13.86 5.48 -2.23
CA ASP A 292 -13.79 5.24 -3.68
C ASP A 292 -12.55 5.93 -4.26
N VAL A 293 -11.44 5.21 -4.30
CA VAL A 293 -10.15 5.73 -4.77
C VAL A 293 -10.14 6.10 -6.25
N THR A 294 -11.17 5.74 -7.03
CA THR A 294 -11.29 6.20 -8.43
C THR A 294 -11.46 7.72 -8.52
N LYS A 295 -11.92 8.36 -7.43
CA LYS A 295 -12.10 9.80 -7.30
C LYS A 295 -10.83 10.55 -6.85
N LEU A 296 -9.73 9.85 -6.61
CA LEU A 296 -8.47 10.47 -6.20
C LEU A 296 -7.95 11.38 -7.32
N ALA A 297 -7.82 12.68 -7.02
CA ALA A 297 -7.30 13.66 -7.96
C ALA A 297 -5.77 13.67 -8.04
N TYR A 298 -5.08 13.13 -7.02
CA TYR A 298 -3.62 13.08 -6.97
C TYR A 298 -3.06 12.12 -8.02
N GLU A 299 -2.14 12.62 -8.83
CA GLU A 299 -1.33 11.85 -9.76
C GLU A 299 0.13 12.29 -9.64
N PRO A 300 1.06 11.35 -9.44
CA PRO A 300 2.48 11.67 -9.44
C PRO A 300 2.94 12.15 -10.83
N ALA A 301 3.88 13.07 -10.87
CA ALA A 301 4.45 13.61 -12.11
C ALA A 301 5.45 12.64 -12.76
N PHE A 302 4.98 11.45 -13.19
CA PHE A 302 5.80 10.51 -13.96
C PHE A 302 5.59 10.71 -15.45
N LYS A 303 6.63 10.46 -16.24
CA LYS A 303 6.54 10.50 -17.70
C LYS A 303 5.55 9.41 -18.17
N ASP A 304 4.65 9.77 -19.08
CA ASP A 304 3.65 8.88 -19.71
C ASP A 304 2.66 8.22 -18.71
N PHE A 305 2.40 8.86 -17.57
CA PHE A 305 1.62 8.29 -16.47
C PHE A 305 0.10 8.52 -16.57
N ALA A 306 -0.36 9.60 -17.19
CA ALA A 306 -1.77 10.05 -17.12
C ALA A 306 -2.80 8.95 -17.51
N GLY A 307 -2.54 8.18 -18.58
CA GLY A 307 -3.43 7.08 -18.99
C GLY A 307 -3.39 5.86 -18.03
N LYS A 308 -2.30 5.65 -17.32
CA LYS A 308 -2.10 4.52 -16.41
C LYS A 308 -2.71 4.76 -15.03
N ALA A 309 -2.73 6.00 -14.55
CA ALA A 309 -3.23 6.36 -13.22
C ALA A 309 -4.69 5.97 -13.03
N ALA A 310 -5.55 6.23 -14.01
CA ALA A 310 -6.96 5.86 -13.96
C ALA A 310 -7.14 4.34 -13.86
N LEU A 311 -6.40 3.57 -14.66
CA LEU A 311 -6.42 2.11 -14.59
C LEU A 311 -5.94 1.58 -13.24
N MET A 312 -4.89 2.16 -12.68
CA MET A 312 -4.38 1.79 -11.34
C MET A 312 -5.41 2.04 -10.26
N ARG A 313 -6.10 3.20 -10.28
CA ARG A 313 -7.18 3.49 -9.34
C ARG A 313 -8.35 2.51 -9.47
N GLN A 314 -8.71 2.12 -10.70
CA GLN A 314 -9.73 1.10 -10.94
C GLN A 314 -9.31 -0.27 -10.37
N CYS A 315 -8.08 -0.72 -10.63
CA CYS A 315 -7.56 -1.97 -10.09
C CYS A 315 -7.52 -1.95 -8.55
N ALA A 316 -7.12 -0.84 -7.94
CA ALA A 316 -7.13 -0.67 -6.50
C ALA A 316 -8.55 -0.74 -5.91
N ALA A 317 -9.52 -0.04 -6.53
CA ALA A 317 -10.91 -0.05 -6.10
C ALA A 317 -11.54 -1.44 -6.24
N GLU A 318 -11.22 -2.18 -7.30
CA GLU A 318 -11.71 -3.55 -7.51
C GLU A 318 -11.10 -4.52 -6.50
N ALA A 319 -9.77 -4.49 -6.32
CA ALA A 319 -9.09 -5.35 -5.36
C ALA A 319 -9.65 -5.19 -3.94
N THR A 320 -9.96 -3.96 -3.52
CA THR A 320 -10.49 -3.68 -2.16
C THR A 320 -11.96 -4.06 -1.98
N LYS A 321 -12.74 -4.24 -3.07
CA LYS A 321 -14.13 -4.74 -3.03
C LYS A 321 -14.19 -6.27 -2.90
N VAL A 322 -13.18 -6.98 -3.34
CA VAL A 322 -13.08 -8.43 -3.18
C VAL A 322 -12.85 -8.72 -1.70
N ARG A 323 -13.94 -8.90 -0.94
CA ARG A 323 -13.82 -9.53 0.38
C ARG A 323 -13.30 -10.93 0.14
N VAL A 324 -12.16 -11.27 0.70
CA VAL A 324 -11.64 -12.65 0.69
C VAL A 324 -12.61 -13.49 1.52
N VAL A 325 -13.67 -13.94 0.88
CA VAL A 325 -14.55 -14.95 1.44
C VAL A 325 -13.93 -16.29 1.04
N CYS A 326 -12.97 -16.76 1.82
CA CYS A 326 -12.56 -18.15 1.74
C CYS A 326 -13.73 -18.99 2.26
N ARG A 327 -14.38 -19.73 1.35
CA ARG A 327 -15.30 -20.82 1.68
C ARG A 327 -14.50 -22.03 2.19
#